data_d72ed03ff190735558b78f52154bbd82
#
_entry.id   d72ed03ff190735558b78f52154bbd82
#
_cell.length_a   1.000
_cell.length_b   1.000
_cell.length_c   1.000
_cell.angle_alpha   90.00
_cell.angle_beta   90.00
_cell.angle_gamma   90.00
#
_symmetry.space_group_name_H-M   'P 1'
#
loop_
_entity.id
_entity.type
_entity.pdbx_description
1 polymer ?
#
loop_
_entity_poly.entity_id
_entity_poly.type
_entity_poly.pdbx_seq_one_letter_code
_entity_poly.pdbx_strand_id
1 'polypeptide(L)'
;MESKIGVYICSGCDIDQALDVDELVKVAGKECKAPVSKTHPFLCSEEGVQLMKEDQKNEGVNRFMIAACSQRYHEATFDMGDDSLVVRAPIREYVAWTQKTKDENGEFDEDTQLAGEEYLQMYYAKIKKHGIPEAFEQDTSKNLLVIGGGVSGMTAAMEAANAGYSVNLVEKEDHLGGFCLDEYKLIPAQAPFRDPEMNSISAAVSAVASNNLITVHASSFVVSISGQPGEFQVKLNSEGEFKEFKSGAIIMATGSHPYDAEKLTELGIQYENVISSAEFEQMAKSGNIQRKDGTPALNIGFIQCAGSRTPEHLPYCSGTCCMDSLKQAAYIREQNPDAKAHIIYRDMRTPGLYEDFYRTRQDDPGVFLTQGDVVGVNETESKNIAIDVDNTLFGEPVTMEMDLVVLAVGQVPSTMKGESALNLQYRQGPDLPELKYGYPDSHFICF
;
A
#
# COMPACT_ATOMS: atom_id res chain seq x y z
N MET A 1 -27.11 28.44 -21.54
CA MET A 1 -27.76 29.42 -20.63
C MET A 1 -26.87 30.65 -20.49
N GLU A 2 -27.46 31.86 -20.36
CA GLU A 2 -26.68 33.05 -20.07
C GLU A 2 -26.05 32.95 -18.67
N SER A 3 -24.80 33.35 -18.56
CA SER A 3 -24.03 33.23 -17.31
C SER A 3 -24.47 34.30 -16.31
N LYS A 4 -25.08 33.92 -15.18
CA LYS A 4 -25.44 34.84 -14.09
C LYS A 4 -24.72 34.48 -12.82
N ILE A 5 -23.87 35.39 -12.30
CA ILE A 5 -23.02 35.19 -11.14
C ILE A 5 -23.72 35.69 -9.89
N GLY A 6 -23.85 34.85 -8.86
CA GLY A 6 -24.19 35.25 -7.50
C GLY A 6 -22.95 35.22 -6.60
N VAL A 7 -22.76 36.28 -5.83
CA VAL A 7 -21.71 36.38 -4.82
C VAL A 7 -22.35 36.22 -3.45
N TYR A 8 -21.88 35.26 -2.68
CA TYR A 8 -22.39 34.92 -1.35
C TYR A 8 -21.25 35.03 -0.34
N ILE A 9 -21.40 35.92 0.65
CA ILE A 9 -20.38 36.19 1.62
C ILE A 9 -20.82 35.66 2.97
N CYS A 10 -20.02 34.78 3.57
CA CYS A 10 -20.26 34.28 4.91
C CYS A 10 -19.76 35.28 5.95
N SER A 11 -20.58 35.58 6.96
CA SER A 11 -20.17 36.42 8.08
C SER A 11 -19.82 35.63 9.36
N GLY A 12 -20.04 34.29 9.37
CA GLY A 12 -19.72 33.47 10.52
C GLY A 12 -18.28 33.00 10.58
N CYS A 13 -17.96 32.19 11.61
CA CYS A 13 -16.63 31.64 11.85
C CYS A 13 -15.52 32.69 11.91
N ASP A 14 -15.79 33.78 12.65
CA ASP A 14 -14.91 34.94 12.92
C ASP A 14 -14.61 35.80 11.68
N ILE A 15 -15.28 35.60 10.56
CA ILE A 15 -15.08 36.42 9.37
C ILE A 15 -15.54 37.87 9.66
N ASP A 16 -16.69 38.08 10.30
CA ASP A 16 -17.25 39.36 10.67
C ASP A 16 -16.47 40.07 11.80
N GLN A 17 -15.63 39.36 12.50
CA GLN A 17 -14.73 39.92 13.50
C GLN A 17 -13.46 40.53 12.86
N ALA A 18 -13.09 40.04 11.67
CA ALA A 18 -11.88 40.44 10.96
C ALA A 18 -12.14 41.34 9.75
N LEU A 19 -13.31 41.26 9.15
CA LEU A 19 -13.68 41.95 7.92
C LEU A 19 -15.02 42.69 8.05
N ASP A 20 -15.13 43.89 7.52
CA ASP A 20 -16.39 44.54 7.27
C ASP A 20 -17.09 43.84 6.09
N VAL A 21 -18.03 42.98 6.42
CA VAL A 21 -18.76 42.14 5.43
C VAL A 21 -19.67 43.02 4.56
N ASP A 22 -20.20 44.14 5.10
CA ASP A 22 -21.03 45.05 4.34
C ASP A 22 -20.24 45.82 3.27
N GLU A 23 -18.98 46.11 3.54
CA GLU A 23 -18.06 46.66 2.55
C GLU A 23 -17.74 45.64 1.44
N LEU A 24 -17.51 44.38 1.81
CA LEU A 24 -17.32 43.31 0.84
C LEU A 24 -18.54 43.13 -0.10
N VAL A 25 -19.77 43.32 0.40
CA VAL A 25 -20.98 43.35 -0.42
C VAL A 25 -20.98 44.53 -1.39
N LYS A 26 -20.55 45.72 -0.94
CA LYS A 26 -20.44 46.88 -1.82
C LYS A 26 -19.40 46.66 -2.91
N VAL A 27 -18.24 46.10 -2.58
CA VAL A 27 -17.20 45.74 -3.55
C VAL A 27 -17.75 44.74 -4.58
N ALA A 28 -18.45 43.68 -4.14
CA ALA A 28 -19.09 42.71 -5.02
C ALA A 28 -20.10 43.37 -5.98
N GLY A 29 -20.92 44.29 -5.48
CA GLY A 29 -21.95 44.93 -6.28
C GLY A 29 -21.41 46.04 -7.19
N LYS A 30 -20.56 46.93 -6.69
CA LYS A 30 -20.08 48.12 -7.40
C LYS A 30 -18.86 47.86 -8.28
N GLU A 31 -17.86 47.17 -7.75
CA GLU A 31 -16.60 46.96 -8.45
C GLU A 31 -16.65 45.69 -9.33
N CYS A 32 -17.07 44.59 -8.77
CA CYS A 32 -17.25 43.35 -9.51
C CYS A 32 -18.46 43.37 -10.43
N LYS A 33 -19.46 44.24 -10.14
CA LYS A 33 -20.74 44.30 -10.87
C LYS A 33 -21.50 42.97 -10.83
N ALA A 34 -21.46 42.28 -9.67
CA ALA A 34 -22.21 41.06 -9.46
C ALA A 34 -23.71 41.33 -9.51
N PRO A 35 -24.49 40.59 -10.35
CA PRO A 35 -25.95 40.75 -10.43
C PRO A 35 -26.67 40.42 -9.11
N VAL A 36 -26.12 39.49 -8.35
CA VAL A 36 -26.60 39.13 -7.01
C VAL A 36 -25.45 39.14 -6.03
N SER A 37 -25.62 39.81 -4.89
CA SER A 37 -24.65 39.84 -3.79
C SER A 37 -25.38 39.76 -2.47
N LYS A 38 -25.15 38.76 -1.67
CA LYS A 38 -25.84 38.49 -0.40
C LYS A 38 -24.89 38.01 0.68
N THR A 39 -25.28 38.23 1.93
CA THR A 39 -24.57 37.73 3.11
C THR A 39 -25.44 36.74 3.87
N HIS A 40 -24.79 35.84 4.61
CA HIS A 40 -25.46 34.97 5.55
C HIS A 40 -24.47 34.55 6.67
N PRO A 41 -24.89 34.49 7.94
CA PRO A 41 -24.01 34.11 9.04
C PRO A 41 -23.37 32.73 8.85
N PHE A 42 -24.10 31.77 8.28
CA PHE A 42 -23.61 30.41 8.04
C PHE A 42 -24.13 29.92 6.69
N LEU A 43 -23.43 30.25 5.62
CA LEU A 43 -23.80 29.78 4.26
C LEU A 43 -23.84 28.25 4.14
N CYS A 44 -23.15 27.53 5.02
CA CYS A 44 -23.16 26.06 5.08
C CYS A 44 -24.36 25.48 5.86
N SER A 45 -25.21 26.30 6.48
CA SER A 45 -26.46 25.86 7.08
C SER A 45 -27.52 25.54 6.03
N GLU A 46 -28.59 24.82 6.42
CA GLU A 46 -29.73 24.55 5.54
C GLU A 46 -30.32 25.84 4.98
N GLU A 47 -30.44 26.89 5.81
CA GLU A 47 -30.97 28.20 5.42
C GLU A 47 -30.04 28.91 4.42
N GLY A 48 -28.72 28.87 4.66
CA GLY A 48 -27.73 29.44 3.75
C GLY A 48 -27.69 28.76 2.38
N VAL A 49 -27.77 27.42 2.35
CA VAL A 49 -27.88 26.66 1.11
C VAL A 49 -29.20 26.92 0.40
N GLN A 50 -30.29 27.00 1.17
CA GLN A 50 -31.61 27.29 0.61
C GLN A 50 -31.67 28.67 -0.04
N LEU A 51 -31.06 29.69 0.57
CA LEU A 51 -30.92 31.04 0.01
C LEU A 51 -30.29 30.99 -1.39
N MET A 52 -29.21 30.21 -1.56
CA MET A 52 -28.53 30.08 -2.85
C MET A 52 -29.38 29.33 -3.88
N LYS A 53 -30.09 28.27 -3.46
CA LYS A 53 -31.00 27.51 -4.31
C LYS A 53 -32.22 28.32 -4.76
N GLU A 54 -32.71 29.21 -3.91
CA GLU A 54 -33.77 30.14 -4.26
C GLU A 54 -33.33 31.14 -5.34
N ASP A 55 -32.11 31.68 -5.22
CA ASP A 55 -31.55 32.57 -6.26
C ASP A 55 -31.25 31.81 -7.57
N GLN A 56 -30.84 30.54 -7.48
CA GLN A 56 -30.74 29.69 -8.65
C GLN A 56 -32.09 29.60 -9.38
N LYS A 57 -33.16 29.35 -8.65
CA LYS A 57 -34.49 29.15 -9.19
C LYS A 57 -35.16 30.44 -9.65
N ASN A 58 -35.09 31.49 -8.82
CA ASN A 58 -35.87 32.72 -9.02
C ASN A 58 -35.11 33.77 -9.85
N GLU A 59 -33.79 33.84 -9.65
CA GLU A 59 -32.93 34.83 -10.29
C GLU A 59 -32.14 34.24 -11.47
N GLY A 60 -32.14 32.94 -11.65
CA GLY A 60 -31.38 32.25 -12.69
C GLY A 60 -29.87 32.27 -12.43
N VAL A 61 -29.42 32.34 -11.17
CA VAL A 61 -28.02 32.23 -10.82
C VAL A 61 -27.52 30.82 -11.13
N ASN A 62 -26.48 30.71 -11.95
CA ASN A 62 -25.85 29.44 -12.32
C ASN A 62 -24.33 29.43 -12.09
N ARG A 63 -23.81 30.51 -11.51
CA ARG A 63 -22.43 30.62 -11.08
C ARG A 63 -22.37 31.19 -9.67
N PHE A 64 -21.92 30.36 -8.73
CA PHE A 64 -21.93 30.67 -7.31
C PHE A 64 -20.50 30.96 -6.83
N MET A 65 -20.22 32.22 -6.56
CA MET A 65 -19.00 32.62 -5.88
C MET A 65 -19.28 32.68 -4.38
N ILE A 66 -18.67 31.83 -3.61
CA ILE A 66 -18.88 31.73 -2.16
C ILE A 66 -17.61 32.20 -1.45
N ALA A 67 -17.64 33.40 -0.89
CA ALA A 67 -16.59 33.96 -0.07
C ALA A 67 -16.80 33.53 1.40
N ALA A 68 -16.11 32.49 1.81
CA ALA A 68 -16.30 31.80 3.09
C ALA A 68 -15.05 30.98 3.47
N CYS A 69 -15.25 29.77 3.95
CA CYS A 69 -14.21 28.78 4.23
C CYS A 69 -13.64 28.14 2.94
N SER A 70 -12.51 27.46 3.08
CA SER A 70 -11.81 26.74 2.02
C SER A 70 -12.73 25.74 1.29
N GLN A 71 -12.51 25.57 0.00
CA GLN A 71 -13.22 24.57 -0.82
C GLN A 71 -13.02 23.13 -0.34
N ARG A 72 -11.98 22.84 0.46
CA ARG A 72 -11.72 21.53 1.06
C ARG A 72 -12.65 21.20 2.22
N TYR A 73 -13.39 22.18 2.72
CA TYR A 73 -14.32 22.04 3.84
C TYR A 73 -15.75 22.20 3.34
N HIS A 74 -16.65 21.30 3.77
CA HIS A 74 -18.05 21.29 3.32
C HIS A 74 -18.23 21.24 1.79
N GLU A 75 -17.44 20.44 1.08
CA GLU A 75 -17.51 20.37 -0.39
C GLU A 75 -18.91 19.97 -0.88
N ALA A 76 -19.43 18.84 -0.37
CA ALA A 76 -20.74 18.34 -0.76
C ALA A 76 -21.91 19.27 -0.38
N THR A 77 -21.75 20.13 0.65
CA THR A 77 -22.79 21.07 1.08
C THR A 77 -23.10 22.12 0.02
N PHE A 78 -22.11 22.51 -0.76
CA PHE A 78 -22.23 23.53 -1.79
C PHE A 78 -22.37 22.98 -3.20
N ASP A 79 -22.85 21.76 -3.31
CA ASP A 79 -23.23 21.18 -4.59
C ASP A 79 -24.54 21.84 -5.09
N MET A 80 -24.44 22.58 -6.20
CA MET A 80 -25.55 23.30 -6.84
C MET A 80 -26.02 22.62 -8.11
N GLY A 81 -25.59 21.36 -8.34
CA GLY A 81 -25.94 20.56 -9.51
C GLY A 81 -25.05 20.79 -10.74
N ASP A 82 -25.17 19.86 -11.69
CA ASP A 82 -24.27 19.72 -12.86
C ASP A 82 -24.26 20.94 -13.78
N ASP A 83 -25.35 21.69 -13.85
CA ASP A 83 -25.49 22.90 -14.69
C ASP A 83 -24.96 24.17 -14.03
N SER A 84 -24.33 24.04 -12.88
CA SER A 84 -23.84 25.15 -12.06
C SER A 84 -22.35 25.11 -11.83
N LEU A 85 -21.74 26.30 -11.74
CA LEU A 85 -20.34 26.44 -11.36
C LEU A 85 -20.23 27.05 -9.96
N VAL A 86 -19.55 26.36 -9.06
CA VAL A 86 -19.24 26.87 -7.72
C VAL A 86 -17.76 27.16 -7.61
N VAL A 87 -17.44 28.38 -7.18
CA VAL A 87 -16.07 28.82 -6.86
C VAL A 87 -16.02 29.36 -5.44
N ARG A 88 -15.11 28.87 -4.65
CA ARG A 88 -14.95 29.24 -3.24
C ARG A 88 -13.74 30.14 -3.05
N ALA A 89 -13.98 31.36 -2.51
CA ALA A 89 -12.94 32.29 -2.05
C ALA A 89 -12.67 32.04 -0.55
N PRO A 90 -11.52 31.50 -0.18
CA PRO A 90 -11.23 31.07 1.20
C PRO A 90 -10.82 32.22 2.10
N ILE A 91 -11.68 33.24 2.26
CA ILE A 91 -11.42 34.41 3.04
C ILE A 91 -11.31 34.13 4.55
N ARG A 92 -11.91 33.03 5.03
CA ARG A 92 -11.76 32.60 6.41
C ARG A 92 -10.33 32.18 6.72
N GLU A 93 -9.79 31.22 5.99
CA GLU A 93 -8.48 30.63 6.26
C GLU A 93 -7.32 31.54 5.81
N TYR A 94 -7.51 32.31 4.72
CA TYR A 94 -6.42 33.06 4.13
C TYR A 94 -6.39 34.55 4.53
N VAL A 95 -7.49 35.02 5.14
CA VAL A 95 -7.57 36.40 5.61
C VAL A 95 -7.96 36.45 7.09
N ALA A 96 -9.20 36.09 7.44
CA ALA A 96 -9.73 36.28 8.78
C ALA A 96 -8.93 35.58 9.89
N TRP A 97 -8.44 34.38 9.66
CA TRP A 97 -7.71 33.61 10.66
C TRP A 97 -6.18 33.79 10.62
N THR A 98 -5.66 34.44 9.61
CA THR A 98 -4.20 34.56 9.42
C THR A 98 -3.67 35.97 9.53
N GLN A 99 -4.54 36.95 9.57
CA GLN A 99 -4.16 38.35 9.62
C GLN A 99 -4.71 39.03 10.87
N LYS A 100 -4.26 40.27 11.11
CA LYS A 100 -4.69 41.10 12.23
C LYS A 100 -6.15 41.54 12.03
N THR A 101 -7.00 41.27 13.01
CA THR A 101 -8.45 41.51 12.87
C THR A 101 -8.84 42.96 13.08
N LYS A 102 -8.23 43.64 14.08
CA LYS A 102 -8.55 45.03 14.44
C LYS A 102 -7.27 45.80 14.74
N ASP A 103 -7.33 47.10 14.51
CA ASP A 103 -6.28 48.04 14.85
C ASP A 103 -6.28 48.38 16.37
N GLU A 104 -5.39 49.28 16.78
CA GLU A 104 -5.26 49.73 18.17
C GLU A 104 -6.49 50.49 18.69
N ASN A 105 -7.34 51.01 17.81
CA ASN A 105 -8.55 51.74 18.11
C ASN A 105 -9.78 50.84 18.15
N GLY A 106 -9.64 49.53 17.77
CA GLY A 106 -10.73 48.56 17.70
C GLY A 106 -11.52 48.60 16.39
N GLU A 107 -11.02 49.33 15.39
CA GLU A 107 -11.55 49.35 14.03
C GLU A 107 -10.95 48.20 13.19
N PHE A 108 -11.60 47.83 12.09
CA PHE A 108 -11.05 46.78 11.20
C PHE A 108 -9.69 47.21 10.65
N ASP A 109 -8.74 46.31 10.66
CA ASP A 109 -7.42 46.54 10.11
C ASP A 109 -7.51 46.76 8.61
N GLU A 110 -6.98 47.90 8.12
CA GLU A 110 -7.11 48.32 6.72
C GLU A 110 -6.45 47.31 5.75
N ASP A 111 -5.28 46.78 6.09
CA ASP A 111 -4.57 45.81 5.25
C ASP A 111 -5.33 44.50 5.16
N THR A 112 -5.92 44.04 6.26
CA THR A 112 -6.75 42.84 6.33
C THR A 112 -8.03 43.00 5.53
N GLN A 113 -8.69 44.17 5.64
CA GLN A 113 -9.88 44.49 4.85
C GLN A 113 -9.56 44.47 3.34
N LEU A 114 -8.48 45.17 2.96
CA LEU A 114 -8.00 45.22 1.57
C LEU A 114 -7.71 43.81 1.03
N ALA A 115 -7.05 42.96 1.82
CA ALA A 115 -6.80 41.58 1.42
C ALA A 115 -8.11 40.81 1.18
N GLY A 116 -9.14 40.97 2.02
CA GLY A 116 -10.46 40.37 1.83
C GLY A 116 -11.12 40.81 0.51
N GLU A 117 -11.03 42.11 0.19
CA GLU A 117 -11.54 42.69 -1.04
C GLU A 117 -10.81 42.18 -2.28
N GLU A 118 -9.47 42.10 -2.22
CA GLU A 118 -8.66 41.52 -3.31
C GLU A 118 -8.97 40.02 -3.55
N TYR A 119 -9.11 39.22 -2.50
CA TYR A 119 -9.55 37.84 -2.64
C TYR A 119 -10.91 37.76 -3.31
N LEU A 120 -11.84 38.57 -2.91
CA LEU A 120 -13.17 38.63 -3.52
C LEU A 120 -13.09 38.99 -5.01
N GLN A 121 -12.34 39.99 -5.38
CA GLN A 121 -12.15 40.42 -6.77
C GLN A 121 -11.44 39.32 -7.61
N MET A 122 -10.38 38.72 -7.07
CA MET A 122 -9.66 37.62 -7.75
C MET A 122 -10.56 36.44 -8.04
N TYR A 123 -11.36 36.01 -7.07
CA TYR A 123 -12.24 34.87 -7.23
C TYR A 123 -13.47 35.21 -8.10
N TYR A 124 -13.92 36.44 -8.10
CA TYR A 124 -14.91 36.93 -9.05
C TYR A 124 -14.38 36.89 -10.49
N ALA A 125 -13.17 37.38 -10.70
CA ALA A 125 -12.50 37.27 -12.00
C ALA A 125 -12.29 35.82 -12.43
N LYS A 126 -12.00 34.93 -11.49
CA LYS A 126 -11.87 33.49 -11.71
C LYS A 126 -13.20 32.91 -12.19
N ILE A 127 -14.30 33.10 -11.46
CA ILE A 127 -15.59 32.48 -11.82
C ILE A 127 -16.15 33.05 -13.13
N LYS A 128 -15.86 34.30 -13.43
CA LYS A 128 -16.24 34.94 -14.70
C LYS A 128 -15.57 34.29 -15.91
N LYS A 129 -14.33 33.84 -15.75
CA LYS A 129 -13.52 33.23 -16.82
C LYS A 129 -13.65 31.70 -16.89
N HIS A 130 -14.10 31.06 -15.82
CA HIS A 130 -14.28 29.59 -15.79
C HIS A 130 -15.52 29.17 -16.60
N GLY A 131 -15.39 28.11 -17.38
CA GLY A 131 -16.53 27.37 -17.93
C GLY A 131 -17.02 26.31 -16.96
N ILE A 132 -18.26 25.88 -17.10
CA ILE A 132 -18.73 24.64 -16.47
C ILE A 132 -17.93 23.51 -17.12
N PRO A 133 -17.26 22.65 -16.33
CA PRO A 133 -16.52 21.52 -16.88
C PRO A 133 -17.44 20.61 -17.68
N GLU A 134 -17.09 20.33 -18.91
CA GLU A 134 -17.75 19.31 -19.69
C GLU A 134 -17.14 17.96 -19.35
N ALA A 135 -18.00 16.98 -19.05
CA ALA A 135 -17.54 15.63 -18.80
C ALA A 135 -16.89 15.07 -20.06
N PHE A 136 -15.65 14.65 -19.97
CA PHE A 136 -15.00 13.91 -21.05
C PHE A 136 -15.38 12.44 -20.89
N GLU A 137 -16.18 11.93 -21.80
CA GLU A 137 -16.52 10.51 -21.87
C GLU A 137 -15.68 9.84 -22.94
N GLN A 138 -15.01 8.78 -22.57
CA GLN A 138 -14.27 7.92 -23.47
C GLN A 138 -14.75 6.49 -23.29
N ASP A 139 -14.97 5.80 -24.40
CA ASP A 139 -15.22 4.36 -24.36
C ASP A 139 -14.01 3.66 -23.75
N THR A 140 -14.25 2.94 -22.66
CA THR A 140 -13.19 2.21 -21.96
C THR A 140 -13.40 0.71 -22.06
N SER A 141 -12.30 -0.03 -22.22
CA SER A 141 -12.36 -1.48 -22.13
C SER A 141 -12.70 -1.91 -20.71
N LYS A 142 -13.67 -2.80 -20.55
CA LYS A 142 -14.02 -3.44 -19.28
C LYS A 142 -13.21 -4.70 -19.01
N ASN A 143 -12.28 -5.07 -19.89
CA ASN A 143 -11.37 -6.18 -19.68
C ASN A 143 -10.24 -5.73 -18.76
N LEU A 144 -9.85 -6.56 -17.80
CA LEU A 144 -8.72 -6.32 -16.92
C LEU A 144 -7.58 -7.28 -17.28
N LEU A 145 -6.35 -6.78 -17.15
CA LEU A 145 -5.15 -7.61 -17.21
C LEU A 145 -4.62 -7.78 -15.79
N VAL A 146 -4.41 -9.03 -15.38
CA VAL A 146 -3.70 -9.36 -14.15
C VAL A 146 -2.42 -10.10 -14.54
N ILE A 147 -1.26 -9.61 -14.10
CA ILE A 147 0.05 -10.19 -14.41
C ILE A 147 0.59 -10.88 -13.15
N GLY A 148 0.69 -12.19 -13.21
CA GLY A 148 1.08 -13.08 -12.12
C GLY A 148 -0.09 -13.88 -11.58
N GLY A 149 0.03 -15.20 -11.61
CA GLY A 149 -0.97 -16.18 -11.18
C GLY A 149 -0.77 -16.68 -9.75
N GLY A 150 -0.03 -15.96 -8.91
CA GLY A 150 0.09 -16.24 -7.49
C GLY A 150 -1.16 -15.86 -6.71
N VAL A 151 -1.14 -15.98 -5.38
CA VAL A 151 -2.29 -15.71 -4.50
C VAL A 151 -2.88 -14.32 -4.73
N SER A 152 -2.04 -13.29 -4.83
CA SER A 152 -2.50 -11.90 -5.05
C SER A 152 -3.19 -11.71 -6.39
N GLY A 153 -2.62 -12.29 -7.47
CA GLY A 153 -3.21 -12.18 -8.80
C GLY A 153 -4.50 -12.97 -8.93
N MET A 154 -4.55 -14.17 -8.38
CA MET A 154 -5.78 -14.97 -8.35
C MET A 154 -6.90 -14.30 -7.56
N THR A 155 -6.57 -13.72 -6.40
CA THR A 155 -7.54 -12.94 -5.60
C THR A 155 -8.04 -11.74 -6.38
N ALA A 156 -7.14 -10.96 -6.97
CA ALA A 156 -7.52 -9.80 -7.79
C ALA A 156 -8.40 -10.19 -8.98
N ALA A 157 -8.08 -11.31 -9.66
CA ALA A 157 -8.86 -11.82 -10.77
C ALA A 157 -10.27 -12.25 -10.33
N MET A 158 -10.39 -12.95 -9.20
CA MET A 158 -11.68 -13.37 -8.65
C MET A 158 -12.54 -12.19 -8.20
N GLU A 159 -11.97 -11.22 -7.49
CA GLU A 159 -12.71 -10.02 -7.07
C GLU A 159 -13.18 -9.19 -8.27
N ALA A 160 -12.34 -9.04 -9.28
CA ALA A 160 -12.74 -8.35 -10.51
C ALA A 160 -13.86 -9.12 -11.24
N ALA A 161 -13.77 -10.44 -11.33
CA ALA A 161 -14.82 -11.26 -11.93
C ALA A 161 -16.13 -11.20 -11.13
N ASN A 162 -16.07 -11.22 -9.80
CA ASN A 162 -17.23 -11.04 -8.91
C ASN A 162 -17.89 -9.67 -9.10
N ALA A 163 -17.11 -8.65 -9.44
CA ALA A 163 -17.62 -7.32 -9.80
C ALA A 163 -18.13 -7.23 -11.25
N GLY A 164 -18.09 -8.33 -12.02
CA GLY A 164 -18.64 -8.42 -13.39
C GLY A 164 -17.68 -8.03 -14.50
N TYR A 165 -16.38 -7.93 -14.23
CA TYR A 165 -15.36 -7.62 -15.23
C TYR A 165 -14.77 -8.90 -15.83
N SER A 166 -14.47 -8.88 -17.14
CA SER A 166 -13.68 -9.92 -17.78
C SER A 166 -12.20 -9.75 -17.46
N VAL A 167 -11.50 -10.83 -17.12
CA VAL A 167 -10.12 -10.81 -16.69
C VAL A 167 -9.25 -11.71 -17.57
N ASN A 168 -8.13 -11.18 -18.03
CA ASN A 168 -7.02 -11.96 -18.60
C ASN A 168 -5.96 -12.10 -17.51
N LEU A 169 -5.80 -13.30 -16.96
CA LEU A 169 -4.79 -13.64 -15.96
C LEU A 169 -3.59 -14.29 -16.66
N VAL A 170 -2.44 -13.63 -16.60
CA VAL A 170 -1.21 -14.07 -17.27
C VAL A 170 -0.24 -14.63 -16.26
N GLU A 171 0.21 -15.87 -16.45
CA GLU A 171 1.19 -16.53 -15.60
C GLU A 171 2.34 -17.07 -16.46
N LYS A 172 3.58 -16.85 -16.03
CA LYS A 172 4.79 -17.30 -16.75
C LYS A 172 5.03 -18.79 -16.62
N GLU A 173 4.66 -19.37 -15.48
CA GLU A 173 4.74 -20.81 -15.23
C GLU A 173 3.57 -21.55 -15.92
N ASP A 174 3.67 -22.85 -16.02
CA ASP A 174 2.64 -23.70 -16.61
C ASP A 174 1.41 -23.92 -15.69
N HIS A 175 1.47 -23.39 -14.48
CA HIS A 175 0.45 -23.53 -13.43
C HIS A 175 0.25 -22.25 -12.61
N LEU A 176 -0.93 -22.14 -11.99
CA LEU A 176 -1.26 -21.07 -11.04
C LEU A 176 -0.89 -21.48 -9.62
N GLY A 177 -0.83 -20.49 -8.70
CA GLY A 177 -0.61 -20.68 -7.26
C GLY A 177 0.66 -19.99 -6.76
N GLY A 178 1.66 -19.82 -7.64
CA GLY A 178 2.91 -19.13 -7.33
C GLY A 178 3.61 -19.73 -6.11
N PHE A 179 4.31 -18.91 -5.35
CA PHE A 179 5.08 -19.30 -4.17
C PHE A 179 4.26 -20.10 -3.13
N CYS A 180 2.96 -19.83 -3.00
CA CYS A 180 2.11 -20.55 -2.03
C CYS A 180 1.94 -22.04 -2.32
N LEU A 181 2.21 -22.53 -3.53
CA LEU A 181 2.18 -23.97 -3.82
C LEU A 181 3.25 -24.74 -3.06
N ASP A 182 4.38 -24.11 -2.81
CA ASP A 182 5.51 -24.72 -2.13
C ASP A 182 5.34 -24.76 -0.61
N GLU A 183 4.45 -23.93 -0.08
CA GLU A 183 4.17 -23.85 1.35
C GLU A 183 3.47 -25.10 1.88
N TYR A 184 3.91 -25.61 3.02
CA TYR A 184 3.24 -26.73 3.73
C TYR A 184 1.94 -26.25 4.36
N LYS A 185 2.02 -25.22 5.20
CA LYS A 185 0.87 -24.54 5.79
C LYS A 185 1.00 -23.04 5.58
N LEU A 186 -0.12 -22.33 5.68
CA LEU A 186 -0.18 -20.88 5.55
C LEU A 186 -0.24 -20.21 6.93
N ILE A 187 0.20 -18.98 6.99
CA ILE A 187 -0.05 -18.08 8.11
C ILE A 187 -1.57 -17.84 8.18
N PRO A 188 -2.19 -17.88 9.37
CA PRO A 188 -3.65 -17.79 9.50
C PRO A 188 -4.20 -16.48 8.96
N ALA A 189 -5.20 -16.56 8.09
CA ALA A 189 -5.86 -15.40 7.50
C ALA A 189 -6.99 -14.84 8.38
N GLN A 190 -7.46 -15.61 9.36
CA GLN A 190 -8.61 -15.24 10.22
C GLN A 190 -8.29 -15.41 11.70
N ALA A 191 -9.07 -14.70 12.53
CA ALA A 191 -8.99 -14.86 13.97
C ALA A 191 -9.25 -16.34 14.37
N PRO A 192 -8.57 -16.84 15.40
CA PRO A 192 -7.76 -16.13 16.41
C PRO A 192 -6.30 -15.86 16.05
N PHE A 193 -5.85 -16.06 14.82
CA PHE A 193 -4.48 -15.80 14.34
C PHE A 193 -3.37 -16.50 15.17
N ARG A 194 -3.61 -17.73 15.62
CA ARG A 194 -2.70 -18.41 16.56
C ARG A 194 -1.89 -19.52 15.93
N ASP A 195 -2.50 -20.33 15.06
CA ASP A 195 -1.88 -21.53 14.54
C ASP A 195 -1.85 -21.55 13.01
N PRO A 196 -0.81 -22.14 12.39
CA PRO A 196 -0.75 -22.28 10.93
C PRO A 196 -1.96 -23.04 10.40
N GLU A 197 -2.53 -22.56 9.29
CA GLU A 197 -3.67 -23.17 8.61
C GLU A 197 -3.21 -24.10 7.48
N MET A 198 -4.03 -25.11 7.17
CA MET A 198 -3.76 -25.96 6.01
C MET A 198 -3.75 -25.15 4.71
N ASN A 199 -2.81 -25.48 3.85
CA ASN A 199 -2.68 -24.78 2.57
C ASN A 199 -3.91 -25.05 1.68
N SER A 200 -4.68 -24.00 1.42
CA SER A 200 -5.90 -24.02 0.62
C SER A 200 -5.73 -23.51 -0.81
N ILE A 201 -4.48 -23.26 -1.25
CA ILE A 201 -4.21 -22.63 -2.55
C ILE A 201 -4.80 -23.39 -3.73
N SER A 202 -4.84 -24.72 -3.66
CA SER A 202 -5.42 -25.57 -4.71
C SER A 202 -6.93 -25.31 -4.92
N ALA A 203 -7.65 -24.95 -3.86
CA ALA A 203 -9.05 -24.57 -3.98
C ALA A 203 -9.20 -23.22 -4.71
N ALA A 204 -8.33 -22.26 -4.42
CA ALA A 204 -8.29 -20.97 -5.12
C ALA A 204 -7.94 -21.15 -6.62
N VAL A 205 -6.96 -21.98 -6.94
CA VAL A 205 -6.63 -22.34 -8.34
C VAL A 205 -7.84 -22.92 -9.05
N SER A 206 -8.55 -23.86 -8.43
CA SER A 206 -9.75 -24.49 -9.00
C SER A 206 -10.89 -23.48 -9.20
N ALA A 207 -11.07 -22.55 -8.26
CA ALA A 207 -12.09 -21.52 -8.37
C ALA A 207 -11.81 -20.57 -9.54
N VAL A 208 -10.56 -20.13 -9.71
CA VAL A 208 -10.14 -19.29 -10.85
C VAL A 208 -10.34 -20.03 -12.16
N ALA A 209 -9.90 -21.29 -12.26
CA ALA A 209 -10.01 -22.09 -13.48
C ALA A 209 -11.46 -22.38 -13.91
N SER A 210 -12.40 -22.38 -12.98
CA SER A 210 -13.82 -22.60 -13.25
C SER A 210 -14.63 -21.35 -13.51
N ASN A 211 -14.04 -20.14 -13.36
CA ASN A 211 -14.75 -18.89 -13.53
C ASN A 211 -14.79 -18.45 -15.00
N ASN A 212 -15.99 -18.35 -15.57
CA ASN A 212 -16.20 -18.01 -17.00
C ASN A 212 -15.76 -16.59 -17.39
N LEU A 213 -15.56 -15.70 -16.43
CA LEU A 213 -15.08 -14.32 -16.68
C LEU A 213 -13.54 -14.23 -16.63
N ILE A 214 -12.84 -15.29 -16.23
CA ILE A 214 -11.40 -15.32 -16.15
C ILE A 214 -10.82 -16.18 -17.25
N THR A 215 -10.00 -15.59 -18.11
CA THR A 215 -9.20 -16.32 -19.09
C THR A 215 -7.78 -16.44 -18.57
N VAL A 216 -7.35 -17.67 -18.28
CA VAL A 216 -6.00 -17.95 -17.81
C VAL A 216 -5.07 -18.17 -19.01
N HIS A 217 -3.94 -17.47 -19.01
CA HIS A 217 -2.84 -17.61 -19.96
C HIS A 217 -1.60 -18.13 -19.18
N ALA A 218 -1.52 -19.43 -18.99
CA ALA A 218 -0.33 -20.07 -18.41
C ALA A 218 0.81 -20.14 -19.45
N SER A 219 2.02 -20.44 -19.03
CA SER A 219 3.24 -20.46 -19.86
C SER A 219 3.35 -19.21 -20.75
N SER A 220 2.92 -18.04 -20.22
CA SER A 220 2.76 -16.82 -21.00
C SER A 220 3.37 -15.62 -20.28
N PHE A 221 3.91 -14.68 -21.04
CA PHE A 221 4.41 -13.43 -20.50
C PHE A 221 4.03 -12.24 -21.39
N VAL A 222 3.92 -11.09 -20.74
CA VAL A 222 3.61 -9.83 -21.43
C VAL A 222 4.86 -9.32 -22.14
N VAL A 223 4.77 -9.14 -23.44
CA VAL A 223 5.87 -8.66 -24.30
C VAL A 223 5.88 -7.14 -24.33
N SER A 224 4.71 -6.54 -24.50
CA SER A 224 4.59 -5.08 -24.54
C SER A 224 3.20 -4.62 -24.14
N ILE A 225 3.17 -3.43 -23.59
CA ILE A 225 1.95 -2.68 -23.28
C ILE A 225 2.11 -1.28 -23.83
N SER A 226 1.07 -0.79 -24.51
CA SER A 226 1.00 0.58 -25.03
C SER A 226 -0.38 1.16 -24.77
N GLY A 227 -0.56 2.46 -25.00
CA GLY A 227 -1.83 3.15 -24.75
C GLY A 227 -1.88 3.80 -23.37
N GLN A 228 -3.08 3.93 -22.83
CA GLN A 228 -3.36 4.67 -21.59
C GLN A 228 -4.46 3.95 -20.78
N PRO A 229 -4.68 4.32 -19.51
CA PRO A 229 -5.79 3.81 -18.72
C PRO A 229 -7.11 3.90 -19.48
N GLY A 230 -7.85 2.80 -19.51
CA GLY A 230 -9.07 2.63 -20.30
C GLY A 230 -8.83 1.97 -21.66
N GLU A 231 -7.65 2.06 -22.26
CA GLU A 231 -7.36 1.58 -23.62
C GLU A 231 -5.94 1.02 -23.79
N PHE A 232 -5.47 0.22 -22.87
CA PHE A 232 -4.19 -0.46 -23.05
C PHE A 232 -4.26 -1.49 -24.16
N GLN A 233 -3.26 -1.50 -25.05
CA GLN A 233 -3.01 -2.55 -26.02
C GLN A 233 -1.96 -3.48 -25.42
N VAL A 234 -2.33 -4.73 -25.21
CA VAL A 234 -1.48 -5.72 -24.56
C VAL A 234 -1.08 -6.77 -25.58
N LYS A 235 0.22 -7.08 -25.64
CA LYS A 235 0.77 -8.17 -26.45
C LYS A 235 1.39 -9.22 -25.53
N LEU A 236 0.90 -10.44 -25.64
CA LEU A 236 1.42 -11.62 -24.94
C LEU A 236 2.25 -12.48 -25.88
N ASN A 237 3.22 -13.20 -25.33
CA ASN A 237 3.79 -14.41 -25.91
C ASN A 237 3.32 -15.61 -25.07
N SER A 238 2.68 -16.55 -25.71
CA SER A 238 2.21 -17.82 -25.14
C SER A 238 2.85 -18.94 -25.93
N GLU A 239 3.88 -19.58 -25.38
CA GLU A 239 4.60 -20.70 -26.02
C GLU A 239 5.10 -20.41 -27.45
N GLY A 240 5.47 -19.15 -27.71
CA GLY A 240 5.95 -18.71 -29.04
C GLY A 240 4.86 -18.12 -29.94
N GLU A 241 3.60 -18.21 -29.57
CA GLU A 241 2.48 -17.57 -30.24
C GLU A 241 2.19 -16.20 -29.63
N PHE A 242 1.99 -15.18 -30.49
CA PHE A 242 1.64 -13.84 -30.04
C PHE A 242 0.12 -13.65 -30.03
N LYS A 243 -0.40 -13.18 -28.91
CA LYS A 243 -1.81 -12.79 -28.72
C LYS A 243 -1.89 -11.32 -28.39
N GLU A 244 -2.86 -10.62 -28.96
CA GLU A 244 -3.10 -9.20 -28.67
C GLU A 244 -4.54 -8.98 -28.24
N PHE A 245 -4.74 -8.13 -27.23
CA PHE A 245 -6.06 -7.74 -26.75
C PHE A 245 -6.02 -6.37 -26.08
N LYS A 246 -7.22 -5.78 -25.92
CA LYS A 246 -7.41 -4.51 -25.19
C LYS A 246 -7.70 -4.77 -23.73
N SER A 247 -7.13 -3.93 -22.85
CA SER A 247 -7.39 -3.93 -21.41
C SER A 247 -7.66 -2.50 -20.92
N GLY A 248 -8.62 -2.33 -20.03
CA GLY A 248 -8.93 -1.03 -19.42
C GLY A 248 -8.01 -0.70 -18.24
N ALA A 249 -7.61 -1.72 -17.49
CA ALA A 249 -6.71 -1.57 -16.37
C ALA A 249 -5.76 -2.76 -16.25
N ILE A 250 -4.66 -2.56 -15.53
CA ILE A 250 -3.60 -3.56 -15.34
C ILE A 250 -3.32 -3.69 -13.86
N ILE A 251 -3.30 -4.93 -13.38
CA ILE A 251 -2.92 -5.27 -12.01
C ILE A 251 -1.61 -6.05 -12.08
N MET A 252 -0.55 -5.48 -11.47
CA MET A 252 0.74 -6.14 -11.35
C MET A 252 0.77 -6.97 -10.07
N ALA A 253 0.84 -8.28 -10.21
CA ALA A 253 0.89 -9.24 -9.11
C ALA A 253 2.05 -10.24 -9.30
N THR A 254 3.19 -9.74 -9.75
CA THR A 254 4.35 -10.54 -10.16
C THR A 254 5.11 -11.19 -8.99
N GLY A 255 4.79 -10.81 -7.75
CA GLY A 255 5.33 -11.43 -6.54
C GLY A 255 6.82 -11.26 -6.35
N SER A 256 7.39 -12.21 -5.63
CA SER A 256 8.81 -12.28 -5.27
C SER A 256 9.31 -13.72 -5.34
N HIS A 257 10.61 -13.88 -5.20
CA HIS A 257 11.28 -15.18 -5.06
C HIS A 257 12.27 -15.13 -3.88
N PRO A 258 12.58 -16.26 -3.25
CA PRO A 258 13.56 -16.31 -2.18
C PRO A 258 14.93 -15.79 -2.65
N TYR A 259 15.63 -15.11 -1.75
CA TYR A 259 17.01 -14.73 -1.99
C TYR A 259 17.88 -15.98 -2.15
N ASP A 260 18.83 -15.91 -3.06
CA ASP A 260 19.75 -16.99 -3.36
C ASP A 260 20.66 -17.30 -2.14
N ALA A 261 20.32 -18.37 -1.42
CA ALA A 261 21.02 -18.78 -0.21
C ALA A 261 22.48 -19.20 -0.47
N GLU A 262 22.84 -19.64 -1.67
CA GLU A 262 24.21 -20.06 -2.00
C GLU A 262 25.22 -18.90 -1.84
N LYS A 263 24.75 -17.68 -1.82
CA LYS A 263 25.58 -16.49 -1.59
C LYS A 263 25.93 -16.25 -0.12
N LEU A 264 25.34 -17.00 0.82
CA LEU A 264 25.45 -16.80 2.25
C LEU A 264 26.51 -17.75 2.87
N THR A 265 27.70 -17.77 2.28
CA THR A 265 28.80 -18.64 2.76
C THR A 265 29.27 -18.28 4.16
N GLU A 266 29.15 -17.03 4.56
CA GLU A 266 29.43 -16.55 5.93
C GLU A 266 28.44 -17.08 6.96
N LEU A 267 27.26 -17.53 6.54
CA LEU A 267 26.24 -18.17 7.37
C LEU A 267 26.24 -19.71 7.24
N GLY A 268 27.26 -20.25 6.59
CA GLY A 268 27.53 -21.69 6.58
C GLY A 268 26.68 -22.51 5.59
N ILE A 269 26.06 -21.89 4.56
CA ILE A 269 25.22 -22.60 3.56
C ILE A 269 25.95 -23.75 2.87
N GLN A 270 27.30 -23.73 2.83
CA GLN A 270 28.12 -24.79 2.28
C GLN A 270 28.14 -26.07 3.13
N TYR A 271 27.66 -26.03 4.39
CA TYR A 271 27.59 -27.19 5.27
C TYR A 271 26.32 -27.99 5.01
N GLU A 272 26.42 -29.31 5.04
CA GLU A 272 25.33 -30.23 4.67
C GLU A 272 24.05 -30.09 5.52
N ASN A 273 24.19 -29.63 6.77
CA ASN A 273 23.09 -29.43 7.71
C ASN A 273 22.71 -27.92 7.87
N VAL A 274 23.03 -27.12 6.88
CA VAL A 274 22.52 -25.72 6.75
C VAL A 274 21.70 -25.64 5.48
N ILE A 275 20.44 -25.24 5.60
CA ILE A 275 19.50 -25.17 4.48
C ILE A 275 18.73 -23.84 4.48
N SER A 276 18.14 -23.48 3.37
CA SER A 276 17.25 -22.33 3.29
C SER A 276 15.87 -22.60 3.90
N SER A 277 15.15 -21.52 4.28
CA SER A 277 13.75 -21.62 4.73
C SER A 277 12.83 -22.28 3.70
N ALA A 278 13.09 -22.11 2.41
CA ALA A 278 12.33 -22.77 1.35
C ALA A 278 12.56 -24.28 1.31
N GLU A 279 13.82 -24.74 1.45
CA GLU A 279 14.14 -26.16 1.55
C GLU A 279 13.56 -26.78 2.82
N PHE A 280 13.57 -26.04 3.93
CA PHE A 280 12.94 -26.50 5.17
C PHE A 280 11.41 -26.65 5.02
N GLU A 281 10.75 -25.77 4.30
CA GLU A 281 9.31 -25.89 4.00
C GLU A 281 8.99 -27.20 3.28
N GLN A 282 9.78 -27.57 2.26
CA GLN A 282 9.64 -28.83 1.54
C GLN A 282 9.92 -30.06 2.44
N MET A 283 10.94 -29.95 3.29
CA MET A 283 11.28 -30.99 4.28
C MET A 283 10.11 -31.20 5.24
N ALA A 284 9.55 -30.15 5.81
CA ALA A 284 8.41 -30.20 6.73
C ALA A 284 7.15 -30.79 6.04
N LYS A 285 6.90 -30.40 4.78
CA LYS A 285 5.80 -30.93 3.97
C LYS A 285 5.91 -32.43 3.73
N SER A 286 7.13 -32.97 3.64
CA SER A 286 7.36 -34.43 3.53
C SER A 286 7.11 -35.18 4.84
N GLY A 287 6.98 -34.48 5.96
CA GLY A 287 6.78 -35.08 7.29
C GLY A 287 8.05 -35.59 7.95
N ASN A 288 9.23 -35.28 7.41
CA ASN A 288 10.52 -35.82 7.90
C ASN A 288 11.53 -34.66 8.10
N ILE A 289 11.49 -34.05 9.27
CA ILE A 289 12.51 -33.05 9.66
C ILE A 289 13.75 -33.78 10.16
N GLN A 290 14.79 -33.83 9.33
CA GLN A 290 15.97 -34.65 9.56
C GLN A 290 17.25 -33.99 9.04
N ARG A 291 18.37 -34.47 9.56
CA ARG A 291 19.71 -34.13 9.06
C ARG A 291 19.96 -34.76 7.69
N LYS A 292 21.02 -34.36 7.04
CA LYS A 292 21.42 -34.91 5.73
C LYS A 292 21.69 -36.41 5.76
N ASP A 293 22.15 -36.95 6.89
CA ASP A 293 22.42 -38.37 7.11
C ASP A 293 21.15 -39.19 7.39
N GLY A 294 19.97 -38.57 7.43
CA GLY A 294 18.68 -39.19 7.69
C GLY A 294 18.33 -39.36 9.16
N THR A 295 19.18 -38.90 10.08
CA THR A 295 18.86 -38.88 11.52
C THR A 295 17.91 -37.74 11.87
N PRO A 296 16.96 -37.95 12.81
CA PRO A 296 16.07 -36.85 13.23
C PRO A 296 16.83 -35.65 13.75
N ALA A 297 16.45 -34.45 13.33
CA ALA A 297 16.94 -33.21 13.90
C ALA A 297 16.12 -32.84 15.14
N LEU A 298 16.77 -32.70 16.30
CA LEU A 298 16.12 -32.38 17.58
C LEU A 298 16.36 -30.94 18.02
N ASN A 299 17.46 -30.33 17.61
CA ASN A 299 17.76 -28.93 17.88
C ASN A 299 17.93 -28.20 16.55
N ILE A 300 16.93 -27.43 16.17
CA ILE A 300 16.88 -26.73 14.89
C ILE A 300 17.05 -25.22 15.13
N GLY A 301 18.08 -24.63 14.54
CA GLY A 301 18.38 -23.21 14.62
C GLY A 301 17.84 -22.45 13.42
N PHE A 302 17.22 -21.29 13.64
CA PHE A 302 16.80 -20.35 12.59
C PHE A 302 17.64 -19.09 12.69
N ILE A 303 18.35 -18.75 11.63
CA ILE A 303 19.08 -17.49 11.51
C ILE A 303 18.20 -16.49 10.75
N GLN A 304 17.69 -15.49 11.47
CA GLN A 304 16.86 -14.45 10.89
C GLN A 304 17.67 -13.44 10.08
N CYS A 305 17.02 -12.77 9.15
CA CYS A 305 17.62 -11.77 8.25
C CYS A 305 18.79 -12.33 7.43
N ALA A 306 18.80 -13.63 7.11
CA ALA A 306 19.81 -14.23 6.28
C ALA A 306 19.81 -13.59 4.89
N GLY A 307 20.88 -12.87 4.54
CA GLY A 307 20.95 -12.08 3.29
C GLY A 307 20.04 -10.87 3.22
N SER A 308 19.49 -10.39 4.36
CA SER A 308 18.65 -9.19 4.43
C SER A 308 19.15 -8.20 5.47
N ARG A 309 18.85 -6.92 5.31
CA ARG A 309 19.26 -5.83 6.20
C ARG A 309 20.78 -5.67 6.28
N THR A 310 21.48 -6.03 5.21
CA THR A 310 22.92 -5.84 5.06
C THR A 310 23.25 -5.20 3.71
N PRO A 311 24.25 -4.30 3.64
CA PRO A 311 24.64 -3.66 2.38
C PRO A 311 25.20 -4.64 1.34
N GLU A 312 25.78 -5.75 1.79
CA GLU A 312 26.44 -6.74 0.94
C GLU A 312 25.43 -7.58 0.17
N HIS A 313 24.20 -7.71 0.68
CA HIS A 313 23.13 -8.52 0.12
C HIS A 313 21.89 -7.67 -0.17
N LEU A 314 20.79 -7.88 0.56
CA LEU A 314 19.60 -7.06 0.44
C LEU A 314 19.62 -5.97 1.54
N PRO A 315 19.64 -4.68 1.17
CA PRO A 315 19.71 -3.60 2.17
C PRO A 315 18.40 -3.41 2.96
N TYR A 316 17.38 -4.16 2.65
CA TYR A 316 16.03 -4.03 3.21
C TYR A 316 15.59 -5.27 4.00
N CYS A 317 14.48 -5.13 4.73
CA CYS A 317 13.77 -6.22 5.37
C CYS A 317 12.60 -6.67 4.46
N SER A 318 12.53 -7.95 4.19
CA SER A 318 11.45 -8.55 3.37
C SER A 318 10.09 -8.60 4.09
N GLY A 319 10.06 -8.41 5.41
CA GLY A 319 8.83 -8.38 6.20
C GLY A 319 8.17 -9.73 6.46
N THR A 320 8.66 -10.83 5.89
CA THR A 320 8.05 -12.18 5.96
C THR A 320 8.82 -13.15 6.83
N CYS A 321 10.16 -13.11 6.81
CA CYS A 321 11.02 -14.13 7.40
C CYS A 321 10.70 -14.46 8.86
N CYS A 322 10.34 -13.46 9.69
CA CYS A 322 10.00 -13.70 11.09
C CYS A 322 8.74 -14.55 11.24
N MET A 323 7.71 -14.24 10.46
CA MET A 323 6.46 -15.00 10.46
C MET A 323 6.68 -16.41 9.91
N ASP A 324 7.48 -16.57 8.85
CA ASP A 324 7.81 -17.88 8.28
C ASP A 324 8.55 -18.76 9.30
N SER A 325 9.55 -18.22 10.01
CA SER A 325 10.27 -18.99 11.03
C SER A 325 9.40 -19.36 12.23
N LEU A 326 8.49 -18.48 12.66
CA LEU A 326 7.53 -18.81 13.71
C LEU A 326 6.55 -19.91 13.23
N LYS A 327 6.13 -19.88 11.98
CA LYS A 327 5.32 -20.91 11.35
C LYS A 327 6.08 -22.25 11.28
N GLN A 328 7.32 -22.22 10.83
CA GLN A 328 8.19 -23.37 10.73
C GLN A 328 8.56 -23.96 12.10
N ALA A 329 8.73 -23.14 13.11
CA ALA A 329 8.87 -23.61 14.50
C ALA A 329 7.64 -24.38 14.97
N ALA A 330 6.42 -23.98 14.57
CA ALA A 330 5.22 -24.74 14.85
C ALA A 330 5.24 -26.14 14.19
N TYR A 331 5.77 -26.26 12.98
CA TYR A 331 5.90 -27.58 12.31
C TYR A 331 6.80 -28.54 13.08
N ILE A 332 7.93 -28.04 13.58
CA ILE A 332 8.87 -28.82 14.40
C ILE A 332 8.13 -29.40 15.59
N ARG A 333 7.45 -28.55 16.33
CA ARG A 333 6.75 -28.92 17.57
C ARG A 333 5.56 -29.85 17.32
N GLU A 334 4.87 -29.69 16.19
CA GLU A 334 3.75 -30.53 15.78
C GLU A 334 4.20 -31.92 15.35
N GLN A 335 5.30 -32.00 14.59
CA GLN A 335 5.81 -33.27 14.08
C GLN A 335 6.59 -34.04 15.15
N ASN A 336 7.33 -33.36 16.02
CA ASN A 336 8.10 -33.97 17.10
C ASN A 336 8.08 -33.09 18.36
N PRO A 337 7.28 -33.38 19.38
CA PRO A 337 7.20 -32.60 20.62
C PRO A 337 8.53 -32.57 21.43
N ASP A 338 9.48 -33.48 21.19
CA ASP A 338 10.78 -33.48 21.86
C ASP A 338 11.81 -32.59 21.15
N ALA A 339 11.56 -32.24 19.89
CA ALA A 339 12.44 -31.35 19.13
C ALA A 339 12.27 -29.88 19.56
N LYS A 340 13.34 -29.11 19.41
CA LYS A 340 13.42 -27.70 19.83
C LYS A 340 13.73 -26.80 18.64
N ALA A 341 13.04 -25.65 18.59
CA ALA A 341 13.30 -24.58 17.63
C ALA A 341 14.00 -23.41 18.32
N HIS A 342 15.13 -22.98 17.81
CA HIS A 342 15.91 -21.86 18.30
C HIS A 342 15.92 -20.75 17.26
N ILE A 343 15.20 -19.64 17.49
CA ILE A 343 15.11 -18.52 16.56
C ILE A 343 16.05 -17.41 17.03
N ILE A 344 17.09 -17.15 16.24
CA ILE A 344 18.08 -16.10 16.49
C ILE A 344 17.69 -14.89 15.65
N TYR A 345 17.39 -13.76 16.29
CA TYR A 345 16.80 -12.59 15.63
C TYR A 345 17.38 -11.26 16.14
N ARG A 346 17.40 -10.25 15.27
CA ARG A 346 17.70 -8.86 15.63
C ARG A 346 16.47 -8.15 16.19
N ASP A 347 15.38 -8.18 15.40
CA ASP A 347 14.07 -7.67 15.76
C ASP A 347 13.02 -8.69 15.28
N MET A 348 12.03 -8.97 16.13
CA MET A 348 10.89 -9.81 15.74
C MET A 348 9.81 -8.93 15.12
N ARG A 349 9.41 -9.26 13.89
CA ARG A 349 8.39 -8.53 13.14
C ARG A 349 7.19 -9.40 12.85
N THR A 350 6.11 -9.13 13.58
CA THR A 350 4.80 -9.78 13.44
C THR A 350 3.74 -8.72 13.19
N PRO A 351 3.65 -8.20 11.95
CA PRO A 351 2.83 -7.03 11.63
C PRO A 351 1.33 -7.32 11.77
N GLY A 352 0.55 -6.28 12.01
CA GLY A 352 -0.90 -6.36 12.05
C GLY A 352 -1.42 -7.13 13.27
N LEU A 353 -2.24 -8.12 13.04
CA LEU A 353 -2.95 -8.89 14.09
C LEU A 353 -2.20 -10.15 14.56
N TYR A 354 -0.93 -10.31 14.16
CA TYR A 354 -0.17 -11.55 14.42
C TYR A 354 0.60 -11.56 15.75
N GLU A 355 0.32 -10.66 16.67
CA GLU A 355 0.87 -10.70 18.03
C GLU A 355 0.49 -11.98 18.78
N ASP A 356 -0.74 -12.46 18.61
CA ASP A 356 -1.19 -13.73 19.21
C ASP A 356 -0.49 -14.95 18.56
N PHE A 357 -0.16 -14.89 17.27
CA PHE A 357 0.65 -15.91 16.61
C PHE A 357 2.05 -15.99 17.21
N TYR A 358 2.69 -14.85 17.42
CA TYR A 358 3.99 -14.74 18.05
C TYR A 358 3.96 -15.24 19.50
N ARG A 359 2.99 -14.77 20.30
CA ARG A 359 2.83 -15.17 21.70
C ARG A 359 2.63 -16.67 21.84
N THR A 360 1.85 -17.31 20.98
CA THR A 360 1.66 -18.76 21.00
C THR A 360 2.97 -19.51 20.82
N ARG A 361 3.89 -19.01 19.99
CA ARG A 361 5.24 -19.60 19.84
C ARG A 361 6.14 -19.29 21.03
N GLN A 362 6.04 -18.09 21.58
CA GLN A 362 6.79 -17.68 22.78
C GLN A 362 6.42 -18.50 24.02
N ASP A 363 5.15 -18.88 24.14
CA ASP A 363 4.64 -19.69 25.25
C ASP A 363 4.94 -21.19 25.09
N ASP A 364 5.40 -21.66 23.91
CA ASP A 364 5.78 -23.07 23.70
C ASP A 364 7.14 -23.35 24.36
N PRO A 365 7.22 -24.30 25.31
CA PRO A 365 8.49 -24.59 26.02
C PRO A 365 9.59 -25.18 25.13
N GLY A 366 9.28 -25.59 23.90
CA GLY A 366 10.26 -26.07 22.93
C GLY A 366 10.68 -25.02 21.90
N VAL A 367 10.22 -23.76 22.04
CA VAL A 367 10.62 -22.66 21.16
C VAL A 367 11.43 -21.63 21.94
N PHE A 368 12.65 -21.38 21.51
CA PHE A 368 13.59 -20.48 22.16
C PHE A 368 13.86 -19.27 21.25
N LEU A 369 13.66 -18.08 21.77
CA LEU A 369 13.84 -16.82 21.08
C LEU A 369 15.08 -16.12 21.62
N THR A 370 16.12 -16.02 20.80
CA THR A 370 17.41 -15.42 21.19
C THR A 370 17.66 -14.16 20.39
N GLN A 371 17.65 -13.01 21.09
CA GLN A 371 17.99 -11.73 20.46
C GLN A 371 19.50 -11.53 20.41
N GLY A 372 20.04 -11.34 19.21
CA GLY A 372 21.47 -11.14 18.99
C GLY A 372 21.85 -11.19 17.53
N ASP A 373 23.09 -10.86 17.25
CA ASP A 373 23.72 -10.97 15.94
C ASP A 373 24.53 -12.25 15.83
N VAL A 374 24.38 -12.97 14.72
CA VAL A 374 25.25 -14.12 14.42
C VAL A 374 26.60 -13.60 13.97
N VAL A 375 27.65 -14.00 14.69
CA VAL A 375 29.03 -13.57 14.42
C VAL A 375 29.91 -14.70 13.87
N GLY A 376 29.43 -15.94 13.90
CA GLY A 376 30.14 -17.09 13.34
C GLY A 376 29.21 -18.28 13.16
N VAL A 377 29.46 -19.07 12.11
CA VAL A 377 28.79 -20.37 11.87
C VAL A 377 29.85 -21.38 11.43
N ASN A 378 30.00 -22.45 12.18
CA ASN A 378 31.05 -23.45 11.96
C ASN A 378 30.47 -24.87 12.07
N GLU A 379 30.94 -25.79 11.23
CA GLU A 379 30.62 -27.22 11.37
C GLU A 379 31.55 -27.89 12.43
N THR A 380 30.94 -28.67 13.31
CA THR A 380 31.66 -29.45 14.32
C THR A 380 32.13 -30.80 13.78
N GLU A 381 32.98 -31.54 14.53
CA GLU A 381 33.40 -32.91 14.16
C GLU A 381 32.20 -33.88 14.05
N SER A 382 31.15 -33.65 14.81
CA SER A 382 29.91 -34.43 14.79
C SER A 382 28.95 -34.05 13.64
N LYS A 383 29.37 -33.16 12.75
CA LYS A 383 28.52 -32.58 11.68
C LYS A 383 27.34 -31.76 12.19
N ASN A 384 27.35 -31.37 13.48
CA ASN A 384 26.44 -30.35 13.99
C ASN A 384 26.95 -28.96 13.60
N ILE A 385 26.10 -27.97 13.72
CA ILE A 385 26.40 -26.57 13.36
C ILE A 385 26.53 -25.76 14.67
N ALA A 386 27.71 -25.25 14.95
CA ALA A 386 27.94 -24.29 16.03
C ALA A 386 27.66 -22.88 15.50
N ILE A 387 26.77 -22.16 16.18
CA ILE A 387 26.41 -20.79 15.88
C ILE A 387 26.91 -19.92 17.04
N ASP A 388 27.78 -18.98 16.74
CA ASP A 388 28.24 -17.97 17.69
C ASP A 388 27.32 -16.74 17.57
N VAL A 389 26.71 -16.37 18.69
CA VAL A 389 25.73 -15.28 18.77
C VAL A 389 26.21 -14.24 19.76
N ASP A 390 26.34 -13.00 19.32
CA ASP A 390 26.53 -11.86 20.21
C ASP A 390 25.19 -11.52 20.89
N ASN A 391 24.96 -12.13 22.04
CA ASN A 391 23.69 -12.10 22.74
C ASN A 391 23.50 -10.78 23.49
N THR A 392 22.47 -10.00 23.08
CA THR A 392 22.22 -8.68 23.66
C THR A 392 21.76 -8.70 25.12
N LEU A 393 21.21 -9.84 25.61
CA LEU A 393 20.75 -9.98 26.99
C LEU A 393 21.88 -10.35 27.96
N PHE A 394 22.81 -11.20 27.53
CA PHE A 394 23.92 -11.63 28.37
C PHE A 394 25.13 -10.69 28.27
N GLY A 395 25.24 -9.94 27.16
CA GLY A 395 26.37 -9.05 26.91
C GLY A 395 27.69 -9.78 26.60
N GLU A 396 27.62 -11.09 26.37
CA GLU A 396 28.74 -11.95 25.99
C GLU A 396 28.32 -12.88 24.85
N PRO A 397 29.26 -13.28 23.97
CA PRO A 397 28.98 -14.26 22.93
C PRO A 397 28.57 -15.62 23.50
N VAL A 398 27.56 -16.24 22.91
CA VAL A 398 27.08 -17.57 23.28
C VAL A 398 27.20 -18.48 22.07
N THR A 399 27.82 -19.63 22.21
CA THR A 399 27.86 -20.66 21.18
C THR A 399 26.70 -21.63 21.36
N MET A 400 25.90 -21.81 20.34
CA MET A 400 24.78 -22.73 20.31
C MET A 400 25.02 -23.84 19.27
N GLU A 401 24.91 -25.11 19.70
CA GLU A 401 25.10 -26.24 18.81
C GLU A 401 23.76 -26.79 18.31
N MET A 402 23.59 -26.88 16.99
CA MET A 402 22.35 -27.26 16.32
C MET A 402 22.56 -28.49 15.44
N ASP A 403 21.54 -29.35 15.36
CA ASP A 403 21.51 -30.51 14.46
C ASP A 403 21.27 -30.09 13.01
N LEU A 404 20.45 -29.06 12.83
CA LEU A 404 20.06 -28.47 11.55
C LEU A 404 19.94 -26.95 11.71
N VAL A 405 20.40 -26.20 10.72
CA VAL A 405 20.26 -24.75 10.68
C VAL A 405 19.46 -24.31 9.46
N VAL A 406 18.51 -23.44 9.67
CA VAL A 406 17.63 -22.87 8.63
C VAL A 406 17.98 -21.39 8.47
N LEU A 407 18.41 -21.02 7.27
CA LEU A 407 18.62 -19.62 6.90
C LEU A 407 17.27 -19.01 6.49
N ALA A 408 16.75 -18.10 7.30
CA ALA A 408 15.54 -17.36 7.01
C ALA A 408 15.83 -16.28 5.98
N VAL A 409 15.90 -16.70 4.72
CA VAL A 409 16.30 -15.85 3.58
C VAL A 409 15.24 -14.80 3.26
N GLY A 410 15.70 -13.66 2.77
CA GLY A 410 14.83 -12.58 2.32
C GLY A 410 14.08 -12.91 1.03
N GLN A 411 13.21 -11.99 0.62
CA GLN A 411 12.46 -12.06 -0.62
C GLN A 411 12.95 -10.99 -1.60
N VAL A 412 13.11 -11.37 -2.87
CA VAL A 412 13.52 -10.48 -3.95
C VAL A 412 12.31 -10.22 -4.85
N PRO A 413 11.84 -8.99 -4.97
CA PRO A 413 10.73 -8.67 -5.87
C PRO A 413 11.06 -9.01 -7.32
N SER A 414 10.10 -9.62 -8.02
CA SER A 414 10.28 -10.01 -9.43
C SER A 414 10.50 -8.81 -10.37
N THR A 415 10.15 -7.59 -9.92
CA THR A 415 10.35 -6.34 -10.66
C THR A 415 11.65 -5.59 -10.28
N MET A 416 12.49 -6.15 -9.41
CA MET A 416 13.67 -5.46 -8.89
C MET A 416 14.64 -5.00 -9.98
N LYS A 417 14.78 -5.75 -11.06
CA LYS A 417 15.69 -5.42 -12.16
C LYS A 417 15.10 -4.47 -13.21
N GLY A 418 13.83 -4.06 -13.06
CA GLY A 418 13.17 -3.14 -14.00
C GLY A 418 12.86 -3.72 -15.39
N GLU A 419 12.99 -5.03 -15.57
CA GLU A 419 12.74 -5.74 -16.82
C GLU A 419 11.25 -6.12 -16.99
N SER A 420 10.34 -5.20 -16.71
CA SER A 420 8.91 -5.45 -16.89
C SER A 420 8.36 -4.72 -18.12
N ALA A 421 7.30 -5.25 -18.71
CA ALA A 421 6.63 -4.66 -19.88
C ALA A 421 6.10 -3.23 -19.64
N LEU A 422 5.91 -2.82 -18.40
CA LEU A 422 5.53 -1.46 -17.99
C LEU A 422 6.72 -0.64 -17.51
N ASN A 423 7.94 -1.17 -17.58
CA ASN A 423 9.14 -0.54 -17.02
C ASN A 423 8.98 -0.13 -15.55
N LEU A 424 8.17 -0.86 -14.80
CA LEU A 424 8.00 -0.69 -13.36
C LEU A 424 9.16 -1.38 -12.66
N GLN A 425 9.77 -0.69 -11.73
CA GLN A 425 10.89 -1.19 -10.96
C GLN A 425 10.60 -1.02 -9.47
N TYR A 426 10.75 -2.10 -8.71
CA TYR A 426 10.82 -2.00 -7.27
C TYR A 426 12.09 -1.25 -6.86
N ARG A 427 11.92 -0.19 -6.08
CA ARG A 427 13.03 0.63 -5.59
C ARG A 427 12.97 0.70 -4.07
N GLN A 428 14.11 0.49 -3.45
CA GLN A 428 14.28 0.62 -2.00
C GLN A 428 15.74 0.92 -1.66
N GLY A 429 15.96 1.53 -0.50
CA GLY A 429 17.29 1.81 0.01
C GLY A 429 17.95 3.03 -0.65
N PRO A 430 19.27 3.01 -0.83
CA PRO A 430 20.03 4.19 -1.24
C PRO A 430 19.72 4.71 -2.65
N ASP A 431 19.05 3.91 -3.47
CA ASP A 431 18.66 4.30 -4.83
C ASP A 431 17.38 5.14 -4.88
N LEU A 432 16.70 5.32 -3.76
CA LEU A 432 15.56 6.22 -3.65
C LEU A 432 16.03 7.65 -3.40
N PRO A 433 15.37 8.66 -3.99
CA PRO A 433 15.67 10.05 -3.66
C PRO A 433 15.44 10.27 -2.17
N GLU A 434 16.44 10.83 -1.49
CA GLU A 434 16.27 11.28 -0.11
C GLU A 434 15.11 12.26 -0.03
N LEU A 435 14.11 11.92 0.78
CA LEU A 435 13.05 12.87 1.07
C LEU A 435 13.64 14.03 1.89
N LYS A 436 13.29 15.24 1.51
CA LYS A 436 13.80 16.52 2.05
C LYS A 436 13.70 16.67 3.58
N TYR A 437 13.10 15.71 4.28
CA TYR A 437 12.83 15.73 5.72
C TYR A 437 13.42 14.54 6.50
N GLY A 438 14.32 13.77 5.92
CA GLY A 438 15.06 12.73 6.65
C GLY A 438 14.20 11.55 7.13
N TYR A 439 13.01 11.36 6.61
CA TYR A 439 12.26 10.13 6.85
C TYR A 439 12.79 9.06 5.91
N PRO A 440 13.16 7.88 6.43
CA PRO A 440 13.45 6.75 5.58
C PRO A 440 12.23 6.53 4.71
N ASP A 441 12.47 6.45 3.42
CA ASP A 441 11.44 6.26 2.42
C ASP A 441 10.48 5.17 2.84
N SER A 442 9.20 5.54 2.80
CA SER A 442 8.12 4.64 3.11
C SER A 442 8.29 3.37 2.28
N HIS A 443 8.42 2.26 2.96
CA HIS A 443 8.53 0.95 2.36
C HIS A 443 7.20 0.59 1.71
N PHE A 444 6.95 1.07 0.51
CA PHE A 444 5.91 0.52 -0.33
C PHE A 444 6.41 -0.83 -0.85
N ILE A 445 6.24 -1.84 -0.05
CA ILE A 445 6.32 -3.21 -0.50
C ILE A 445 4.99 -3.48 -1.20
N CYS A 446 4.95 -3.32 -2.50
CA CYS A 446 3.89 -3.89 -3.31
C CYS A 446 4.26 -5.37 -3.54
N PHE A 447 3.73 -6.26 -2.73
CA PHE A 447 3.75 -7.69 -2.99
C PHE A 447 2.69 -8.07 -4.00
#